data_be668bc18e378c1c4d7ebdab5074a89b
#
_entry.id   be668bc18e378c1c4d7ebdab5074a89b
#
_cell.length_a   1.000
_cell.length_b   1.000
_cell.length_c   1.000
_cell.angle_alpha   90.00
_cell.angle_beta   90.00
_cell.angle_gamma   90.00
#
_symmetry.space_group_name_H-M   'P 1'
#
loop_
_entity.id
_entity.type
_entity.pdbx_description
1 polymer ?
#
loop_
_entity_poly.entity_id
_entity_poly.type
_entity_poly.pdbx_seq_one_letter_code
_entity_poly.pdbx_strand_id
1 'polypeptide(L)'
;MANTGLRPDEILRIEYRDITIVDDLDSGETILEIEVRGKRGVGYCKSTANAVHTFERLVERHKPQPTDKIFPTLHRALFNKILQEEGLKVDREGQVRTAYSLRHTYICLRLMEGADIYQIAKNCRTSVEMIEKYYASHIKTLINAAAVNVRRRKPFAVKSPKNAKNK
;
A
#
# COMPACT_ATOMS: atom_id res chain seq x y z
N MET A 1 -0.89 -8.78 -2.65
CA MET A 1 0.46 -8.43 -2.15
C MET A 1 1.11 -7.32 -2.96
N ALA A 2 1.26 -7.45 -4.27
CA ALA A 2 1.90 -6.42 -5.10
C ALA A 2 1.17 -5.06 -5.09
N ASN A 3 -0.12 -5.02 -4.84
CA ASN A 3 -0.95 -3.80 -4.80
C ASN A 3 -1.28 -3.30 -3.39
N THR A 4 -0.84 -3.99 -2.33
CA THR A 4 -1.26 -3.70 -0.95
C THR A 4 -0.13 -3.81 0.06
N GLY A 5 0.95 -4.50 -0.28
CA GLY A 5 2.02 -4.82 0.65
C GLY A 5 1.64 -5.78 1.79
N LEU A 6 0.45 -6.39 1.79
CA LEU A 6 0.00 -7.32 2.84
C LEU A 6 0.86 -8.59 2.90
N ARG A 7 0.92 -9.21 4.09
CA ARG A 7 1.60 -10.49 4.29
C ARG A 7 0.80 -11.64 3.70
N PRO A 8 1.46 -12.75 3.31
CA PRO A 8 0.76 -13.93 2.78
C PRO A 8 -0.29 -14.51 3.74
N ASP A 9 -0.01 -14.52 5.04
CA ASP A 9 -0.94 -15.02 6.05
C ASP A 9 -2.14 -14.09 6.30
N GLU A 10 -1.96 -12.78 6.11
CA GLU A 10 -3.04 -11.79 6.17
C GLU A 10 -3.99 -11.97 4.98
N ILE A 11 -3.44 -12.15 3.77
CA ILE A 11 -4.22 -12.33 2.54
C ILE A 11 -5.12 -13.58 2.61
N LEU A 12 -4.65 -14.66 3.18
CA LEU A 12 -5.43 -15.90 3.34
C LEU A 12 -6.64 -15.77 4.26
N ARG A 13 -6.74 -14.68 5.01
CA ARG A 13 -7.84 -14.44 5.96
C ARG A 13 -8.89 -13.47 5.42
N ILE A 14 -8.59 -12.75 4.33
CA ILE A 14 -9.48 -11.75 3.77
C ILE A 14 -10.70 -12.43 3.16
N GLU A 15 -11.88 -11.99 3.59
CA GLU A 15 -13.18 -12.38 3.05
C GLU A 15 -13.69 -11.28 2.11
N TYR A 16 -14.65 -11.58 1.24
CA TYR A 16 -15.19 -10.56 0.34
C TYR A 16 -15.83 -9.39 1.08
N ARG A 17 -16.45 -9.64 2.24
CA ARG A 17 -17.03 -8.58 3.10
C ARG A 17 -16.01 -7.64 3.72
N ASP A 18 -14.74 -8.01 3.73
CA ASP A 18 -13.66 -7.20 4.30
C ASP A 18 -13.14 -6.14 3.32
N ILE A 19 -13.67 -6.11 2.08
CA ILE A 19 -13.25 -5.17 1.05
C ILE A 19 -14.38 -4.23 0.68
N THR A 20 -14.07 -2.94 0.68
CA THR A 20 -14.93 -1.88 0.18
C THR A 20 -14.21 -1.14 -0.94
N ILE A 21 -14.91 -0.89 -2.06
CA ILE A 21 -14.42 0.01 -3.10
C ILE A 21 -14.77 1.44 -2.67
N VAL A 22 -13.78 2.30 -2.61
CA VAL A 22 -13.95 3.69 -2.15
C VAL A 22 -13.25 4.66 -3.11
N ASP A 23 -13.84 5.84 -3.29
CA ASP A 23 -13.18 6.96 -3.93
C ASP A 23 -12.35 7.70 -2.87
N ASP A 24 -11.04 7.64 -2.99
CA ASP A 24 -10.11 8.24 -2.05
C ASP A 24 -9.98 9.74 -2.36
N LEU A 25 -10.46 10.57 -1.44
CA LEU A 25 -10.51 12.03 -1.64
C LEU A 25 -9.13 12.67 -1.71
N ASP A 26 -8.12 12.06 -1.08
CA ASP A 26 -6.76 12.60 -1.03
C ASP A 26 -6.00 12.35 -2.33
N SER A 27 -6.18 11.19 -2.96
CA SER A 27 -5.54 10.83 -4.23
C SER A 27 -6.43 11.11 -5.45
N GLY A 28 -7.73 11.21 -5.28
CA GLY A 28 -8.71 11.28 -6.37
C GLY A 28 -8.87 9.98 -7.14
N GLU A 29 -8.37 8.87 -6.61
CA GLU A 29 -8.43 7.55 -7.24
C GLU A 29 -9.46 6.66 -6.56
N THR A 30 -10.09 5.75 -7.33
CA THR A 30 -10.89 4.65 -6.76
C THR A 30 -9.94 3.54 -6.34
N ILE A 31 -10.06 3.07 -5.09
CA ILE A 31 -9.17 2.08 -4.49
C ILE A 31 -9.97 1.04 -3.69
N LEU A 32 -9.30 -0.02 -3.25
CA LEU A 32 -9.85 -0.95 -2.27
C LEU A 32 -9.41 -0.54 -0.86
N GLU A 33 -10.36 -0.34 0.03
CA GLU A 33 -10.14 -0.33 1.47
C GLU A 33 -10.40 -1.74 2.01
N ILE A 34 -9.43 -2.29 2.72
CA ILE A 34 -9.40 -3.68 3.14
C ILE A 34 -9.27 -3.76 4.65
N GLU A 35 -10.26 -4.35 5.32
CA GLU A 35 -10.12 -4.73 6.72
C GLU A 35 -9.23 -5.97 6.84
N VAL A 36 -8.14 -5.86 7.61
CA VAL A 36 -7.14 -6.92 7.73
C VAL A 36 -7.09 -7.43 9.16
N ARG A 37 -7.32 -8.74 9.33
CA ARG A 37 -7.22 -9.44 10.61
C ARG A 37 -5.94 -10.26 10.67
N GLY A 38 -5.15 -10.13 11.73
CA GLY A 38 -3.89 -10.85 11.86
C GLY A 38 -3.39 -10.90 13.30
N LYS A 39 -2.17 -11.38 13.50
CA LYS A 39 -1.52 -11.45 14.82
C LYS A 39 -1.42 -10.09 15.54
N ARG A 40 -1.50 -8.99 14.79
CA ARG A 40 -1.47 -7.61 15.29
C ARG A 40 -2.86 -6.99 15.45
N GLY A 41 -3.91 -7.81 15.59
CA GLY A 41 -5.28 -7.34 15.69
C GLY A 41 -5.89 -6.97 14.34
N VAL A 42 -6.96 -6.18 14.39
CA VAL A 42 -7.67 -5.64 13.23
C VAL A 42 -7.01 -4.32 12.79
N GLY A 43 -7.00 -4.06 11.51
CA GLY A 43 -6.55 -2.79 10.93
C GLY A 43 -6.95 -2.71 9.47
N TYR A 44 -6.66 -1.59 8.85
CA TYR A 44 -7.04 -1.31 7.47
C TYR A 44 -5.81 -1.17 6.58
N CYS A 45 -5.99 -1.51 5.32
CA CYS A 45 -4.99 -1.36 4.26
C CYS A 45 -5.69 -0.79 3.02
N LYS A 46 -5.06 0.18 2.38
CA LYS A 46 -5.49 0.72 1.08
C LYS A 46 -4.69 0.09 -0.04
N SER A 47 -5.34 -0.24 -1.14
CA SER A 47 -4.67 -0.76 -2.34
C SER A 47 -4.21 0.37 -3.25
N THR A 48 -3.44 0.03 -4.29
CA THR A 48 -3.33 0.86 -5.48
C THR A 48 -4.62 0.74 -6.32
N ALA A 49 -4.91 1.74 -7.16
CA ALA A 49 -6.10 1.75 -8.04
C ALA A 49 -6.17 0.51 -8.96
N ASN A 50 -5.03 0.00 -9.40
CA ASN A 50 -4.95 -1.19 -10.25
C ASN A 50 -5.58 -2.47 -9.65
N ALA A 51 -5.82 -2.50 -8.34
CA ALA A 51 -6.46 -3.64 -7.68
C ALA A 51 -7.97 -3.70 -7.91
N VAL A 52 -8.63 -2.57 -8.14
CA VAL A 52 -10.10 -2.45 -8.21
C VAL A 52 -10.67 -3.33 -9.32
N HIS A 53 -10.26 -3.10 -10.55
CA HIS A 53 -10.74 -3.88 -11.70
C HIS A 53 -10.49 -5.39 -11.54
N THR A 54 -9.35 -5.77 -10.93
CA THR A 54 -9.05 -7.19 -10.67
C THR A 54 -10.01 -7.76 -9.65
N PHE A 55 -10.35 -7.01 -8.61
CA PHE A 55 -11.32 -7.42 -7.60
C PHE A 55 -12.73 -7.54 -8.16
N GLU A 56 -13.20 -6.57 -8.94
CA GLU A 56 -14.50 -6.61 -9.61
C GLU A 56 -14.64 -7.85 -10.49
N ARG A 57 -13.61 -8.19 -11.28
CA ARG A 57 -13.59 -9.41 -12.09
C ARG A 57 -13.67 -10.69 -11.25
N LEU A 58 -13.07 -10.71 -10.05
CA LEU A 58 -13.19 -11.85 -9.14
C LEU A 58 -14.61 -11.99 -8.62
N VAL A 59 -15.24 -10.88 -8.21
CA VAL A 59 -16.64 -10.84 -7.75
C VAL A 59 -17.58 -11.34 -8.85
N GLU A 60 -17.44 -10.80 -10.06
CA GLU A 60 -18.28 -11.18 -11.22
C GLU A 60 -18.13 -12.69 -11.54
N ARG A 61 -16.91 -13.19 -11.55
CA ARG A 61 -16.61 -14.59 -11.89
C ARG A 61 -17.12 -15.58 -10.83
N HIS A 62 -16.89 -15.27 -9.55
CA HIS A 62 -17.14 -16.21 -8.47
C HIS A 62 -18.51 -16.06 -7.84
N LYS A 63 -19.16 -14.88 -7.98
CA LYS A 63 -20.45 -14.55 -7.33
C LYS A 63 -20.45 -14.97 -5.85
N PRO A 64 -19.45 -14.51 -5.08
CA PRO A 64 -19.15 -15.03 -3.76
C PRO A 64 -20.18 -14.63 -2.73
N GLN A 65 -20.28 -15.45 -1.66
CA GLN A 65 -20.93 -15.02 -0.43
C GLN A 65 -20.00 -14.06 0.34
N PRO A 66 -20.53 -13.15 1.16
CA PRO A 66 -19.72 -12.18 1.91
C PRO A 66 -18.62 -12.80 2.76
N THR A 67 -18.84 -14.02 3.28
CA THR A 67 -17.90 -14.76 4.13
C THR A 67 -16.93 -15.67 3.37
N ASP A 68 -17.04 -15.73 2.05
CA ASP A 68 -16.09 -16.50 1.25
C ASP A 68 -14.73 -15.82 1.27
N LYS A 69 -13.68 -16.62 1.29
CA LYS A 69 -12.31 -16.12 1.21
C LYS A 69 -11.93 -15.78 -0.23
N ILE A 70 -11.34 -14.60 -0.42
CA ILE A 70 -10.88 -14.18 -1.75
C ILE A 70 -9.75 -15.09 -2.25
N PHE A 71 -8.84 -15.47 -1.35
CA PHE A 71 -7.71 -16.37 -1.64
C PHE A 71 -7.73 -17.55 -0.67
N PRO A 72 -8.47 -18.62 -0.95
CA PRO A 72 -8.55 -19.77 -0.03
C PRO A 72 -7.21 -20.48 0.14
N THR A 73 -6.33 -20.38 -0.86
CA THR A 73 -4.97 -20.94 -0.81
C THR A 73 -3.95 -20.01 -1.43
N LEU A 74 -2.69 -20.10 -0.97
CA LEU A 74 -1.54 -19.54 -1.67
C LEU A 74 -0.98 -20.62 -2.59
N HIS A 75 -1.09 -20.44 -3.89
CA HIS A 75 -0.53 -21.35 -4.89
C HIS A 75 1.01 -21.26 -4.96
N ARG A 76 1.68 -21.58 -3.83
CA ARG A 76 3.14 -21.41 -3.68
C ARG A 76 3.93 -22.23 -4.70
N ALA A 77 3.49 -23.45 -4.99
CA ALA A 77 4.15 -24.31 -5.96
C ALA A 77 4.11 -23.68 -7.36
N LEU A 78 2.93 -23.24 -7.80
CA LEU A 78 2.75 -22.55 -9.08
C LEU A 78 3.58 -21.25 -9.13
N PHE A 79 3.53 -20.43 -8.08
CA PHE A 79 4.32 -19.20 -8.03
C PHE A 79 5.83 -19.48 -8.11
N ASN A 80 6.31 -20.48 -7.38
CA ASN A 80 7.72 -20.88 -7.45
C ASN A 80 8.11 -21.40 -8.84
N LYS A 81 7.24 -22.18 -9.49
CA LYS A 81 7.45 -22.68 -10.85
C LYS A 81 7.59 -21.51 -11.82
N ILE A 82 6.68 -20.55 -11.79
CA ILE A 82 6.74 -19.34 -12.63
C ILE A 82 8.07 -18.59 -12.39
N LEU A 83 8.46 -18.37 -11.12
CA LEU A 83 9.73 -17.71 -10.82
C LEU A 83 10.95 -18.45 -11.38
N GLN A 84 10.92 -19.79 -11.44
CA GLN A 84 11.98 -20.60 -12.03
C GLN A 84 11.99 -20.48 -13.55
N GLU A 85 10.84 -20.61 -14.20
CA GLU A 85 10.68 -20.53 -15.66
C GLU A 85 11.11 -19.15 -16.19
N GLU A 86 10.82 -18.09 -15.46
CA GLU A 86 11.19 -16.71 -15.81
C GLU A 86 12.62 -16.31 -15.34
N GLY A 87 13.40 -17.23 -14.78
CA GLY A 87 14.74 -16.91 -14.25
C GLY A 87 14.75 -15.95 -13.07
N LEU A 88 13.61 -15.78 -12.39
CA LEU A 88 13.43 -14.81 -11.31
C LEU A 88 13.52 -15.44 -9.91
N LYS A 89 13.79 -16.76 -9.82
CA LYS A 89 13.76 -17.48 -8.54
C LYS A 89 14.83 -17.02 -7.56
N VAL A 90 15.95 -16.60 -8.07
CA VAL A 90 17.10 -16.13 -7.27
C VAL A 90 17.42 -14.70 -7.71
N ASP A 91 17.81 -13.84 -6.77
CA ASP A 91 18.28 -12.50 -7.06
C ASP A 91 19.79 -12.47 -7.39
N ARG A 92 20.34 -11.27 -7.61
CA ARG A 92 21.76 -11.09 -7.96
C ARG A 92 22.71 -11.49 -6.84
N GLU A 93 22.26 -11.42 -5.60
CA GLU A 93 23.00 -11.78 -4.39
C GLU A 93 22.80 -13.25 -3.98
N GLY A 94 22.10 -14.05 -4.82
CA GLY A 94 21.84 -15.46 -4.54
C GLY A 94 20.68 -15.72 -3.57
N GLN A 95 19.89 -14.69 -3.21
CA GLN A 95 18.77 -14.85 -2.29
C GLN A 95 17.52 -15.41 -3.01
N VAL A 96 16.87 -16.36 -2.37
CA VAL A 96 15.69 -17.02 -2.94
C VAL A 96 14.46 -16.16 -2.81
N ARG A 97 13.81 -15.81 -3.93
CA ARG A 97 12.53 -15.10 -3.94
C ARG A 97 11.37 -16.03 -3.62
N THR A 98 10.43 -15.50 -2.88
CA THR A 98 9.20 -16.17 -2.45
C THR A 98 8.00 -15.24 -2.67
N ALA A 99 6.78 -15.70 -2.39
CA ALA A 99 5.61 -14.83 -2.40
C ALA A 99 5.78 -13.58 -1.50
N TYR A 100 6.57 -13.68 -0.43
CA TYR A 100 6.87 -12.54 0.43
C TYR A 100 7.65 -11.44 -0.30
N SER A 101 8.42 -11.78 -1.33
CA SER A 101 9.15 -10.81 -2.15
C SER A 101 8.23 -9.80 -2.86
N LEU A 102 6.96 -10.16 -3.14
CA LEU A 102 5.98 -9.23 -3.69
C LEU A 102 5.69 -8.05 -2.73
N ARG A 103 5.71 -8.32 -1.42
CA ARG A 103 5.58 -7.26 -0.42
C ARG A 103 6.83 -6.36 -0.41
N HIS A 104 8.03 -6.95 -0.52
CA HIS A 104 9.27 -6.16 -0.65
C HIS A 104 9.20 -5.25 -1.87
N THR A 105 8.80 -5.79 -3.01
CA THR A 105 8.62 -5.01 -4.25
C THR A 105 7.64 -3.85 -4.05
N TYR A 106 6.48 -4.09 -3.43
CA TYR A 106 5.51 -3.01 -3.15
C TYR A 106 6.15 -1.89 -2.32
N ILE A 107 6.80 -2.23 -1.20
CA ILE A 107 7.41 -1.23 -0.32
C ILE A 107 8.50 -0.45 -1.05
N CYS A 108 9.39 -1.14 -1.78
CA CYS A 108 10.44 -0.48 -2.56
C CYS A 108 9.88 0.49 -3.59
N LEU A 109 8.88 0.07 -4.37
CA LEU A 109 8.26 0.94 -5.39
C LEU A 109 7.61 2.17 -4.77
N ARG A 110 6.87 2.01 -3.66
CA ARG A 110 6.27 3.16 -2.96
C ARG A 110 7.32 4.13 -2.44
N LEU A 111 8.41 3.64 -1.85
CA LEU A 111 9.53 4.47 -1.40
C LEU A 111 10.21 5.20 -2.58
N MET A 112 10.44 4.50 -3.70
CA MET A 112 11.03 5.10 -4.90
C MET A 112 10.15 6.17 -5.54
N GLU A 113 8.83 6.06 -5.41
CA GLU A 113 7.85 7.04 -5.86
C GLU A 113 7.68 8.22 -4.88
N GLY A 114 8.40 8.21 -3.75
CA GLY A 114 8.41 9.29 -2.77
C GLY A 114 7.27 9.24 -1.74
N ALA A 115 6.61 8.09 -1.60
CA ALA A 115 5.58 7.94 -0.59
C ALA A 115 6.18 8.02 0.83
N ASP A 116 5.42 8.63 1.76
CA ASP A 116 5.83 8.79 3.14
C ASP A 116 6.01 7.43 3.84
N ILE A 117 7.17 7.25 4.47
CA ILE A 117 7.56 5.99 5.11
C ILE A 117 6.61 5.58 6.25
N TYR A 118 6.07 6.56 6.98
CA TYR A 118 5.12 6.30 8.06
C TYR A 118 3.79 5.76 7.49
N GLN A 119 3.31 6.36 6.40
CA GLN A 119 2.10 5.90 5.72
C GLN A 119 2.29 4.50 5.13
N ILE A 120 3.44 4.21 4.52
CA ILE A 120 3.77 2.86 4.03
C ILE A 120 3.81 1.87 5.19
N ALA A 121 4.46 2.22 6.31
CA ALA A 121 4.55 1.35 7.48
C ALA A 121 3.16 1.01 8.04
N LYS A 122 2.28 2.01 8.15
CA LYS A 122 0.91 1.86 8.61
C LYS A 122 0.10 0.98 7.65
N ASN A 123 0.13 1.27 6.36
CA ASN A 123 -0.57 0.51 5.32
C ASN A 123 -0.12 -0.95 5.26
N CYS A 124 1.18 -1.20 5.34
CA CYS A 124 1.77 -2.53 5.34
C CYS A 124 1.71 -3.23 6.71
N ARG A 125 1.17 -2.60 7.75
CA ARG A 125 1.08 -3.13 9.12
C ARG A 125 2.45 -3.57 9.64
N THR A 126 3.44 -2.67 9.52
CA THR A 126 4.81 -2.84 10.01
C THR A 126 5.24 -1.59 10.77
N SER A 127 6.47 -1.53 11.23
CA SER A 127 7.05 -0.33 11.82
C SER A 127 7.97 0.38 10.82
N VAL A 128 8.15 1.68 11.02
CA VAL A 128 9.12 2.49 10.25
C VAL A 128 10.52 1.89 10.42
N GLU A 129 10.89 1.53 11.64
CA GLU A 129 12.19 0.89 11.95
C GLU A 129 12.43 -0.38 11.09
N MET A 130 11.41 -1.21 10.88
CA MET A 130 11.52 -2.39 10.02
C MET A 130 11.70 -2.01 8.56
N ILE A 131 11.06 -0.92 8.11
CA ILE A 131 11.26 -0.43 6.74
C ILE A 131 12.68 0.13 6.60
N GLU A 132 13.14 0.93 7.53
CA GLU A 132 14.50 1.47 7.52
C GLU A 132 15.56 0.38 7.52
N LYS A 133 15.40 -0.63 8.38
CA LYS A 133 16.34 -1.75 8.48
C LYS A 133 16.50 -2.52 7.16
N TYR A 134 15.41 -2.80 6.47
CA TYR A 134 15.43 -3.67 5.29
C TYR A 134 15.44 -2.94 3.95
N TYR A 135 15.09 -1.64 3.95
CA TYR A 135 14.94 -0.86 2.71
C TYR A 135 15.76 0.44 2.71
N ALA A 136 16.58 0.68 3.74
CA ALA A 136 17.37 1.91 3.88
C ALA A 136 18.27 2.20 2.68
N SER A 137 18.77 1.19 1.99
CA SER A 137 19.56 1.35 0.78
C SER A 137 18.81 2.04 -0.34
N HIS A 138 17.49 1.84 -0.43
CA HIS A 138 16.62 2.48 -1.41
C HIS A 138 16.17 3.88 -0.98
N ILE A 139 16.26 4.22 0.31
CA ILE A 139 15.87 5.52 0.86
C ILE A 139 17.02 6.53 0.81
N LYS A 140 18.26 6.09 0.93
CA LYS A 140 19.46 6.97 1.06
C LYS A 140 19.61 8.00 -0.06
N THR A 141 19.09 7.74 -1.23
CA THR A 141 19.16 8.64 -2.40
C THR A 141 17.93 9.55 -2.54
N LEU A 142 16.90 9.38 -1.70
CA LEU A 142 15.60 10.03 -1.84
C LEU A 142 15.34 11.14 -0.81
N ILE A 143 16.39 11.75 -0.24
CA ILE A 143 16.21 12.92 0.63
C ILE A 143 15.72 14.08 -0.25
N ASN A 144 14.42 14.33 -0.21
CA ASN A 144 13.82 15.47 -0.88
C ASN A 144 13.98 16.72 0.00
N ALA A 145 14.87 17.63 -0.43
CA ALA A 145 15.13 18.88 0.29
C ALA A 145 13.84 19.72 0.48
N ALA A 146 12.89 19.65 -0.44
CA ALA A 146 11.61 20.35 -0.31
C ALA A 146 10.73 19.75 0.80
N ALA A 147 10.75 18.44 0.98
CA ALA A 147 10.02 17.77 2.06
C ALA A 147 10.63 18.03 3.44
N VAL A 148 11.98 18.21 3.52
CA VAL A 148 12.69 18.54 4.77
C VAL A 148 12.49 20.01 5.13
N ASN A 149 12.41 20.90 4.14
CA ASN A 149 12.34 22.35 4.33
C ASN A 149 10.91 22.89 4.22
N VAL A 150 9.90 22.16 4.67
CA VAL A 150 8.51 22.62 4.68
C VAL A 150 8.35 23.86 5.57
N ARG A 151 8.11 25.02 4.97
CA ARG A 151 7.74 26.23 5.67
C ARG A 151 6.22 26.29 5.80
N ARG A 152 5.68 26.32 7.02
CA ARG A 152 4.26 26.63 7.24
C ARG A 152 3.96 28.00 6.61
N ARG A 153 3.08 28.05 5.62
CA ARG A 153 2.54 29.31 5.13
C ARG A 153 1.83 30.00 6.31
N LYS A 154 2.26 31.22 6.66
CA LYS A 154 1.51 32.03 7.61
C LYS A 154 0.12 32.25 7.02
N PRO A 155 -0.96 32.11 7.80
CA PRO A 155 -2.30 32.42 7.32
C PRO A 155 -2.30 33.87 6.81
N PHE A 156 -2.90 34.07 5.63
CA PHE A 156 -3.08 35.41 5.07
C PHE A 156 -3.85 36.25 6.11
N ALA A 157 -3.25 37.33 6.60
CA ALA A 157 -3.97 38.29 7.39
C ALA A 157 -5.05 38.93 6.51
N VAL A 158 -6.32 38.58 6.78
CA VAL A 158 -7.48 39.24 6.17
C VAL A 158 -7.41 40.69 6.61
N LYS A 159 -7.06 41.59 5.70
CA LYS A 159 -7.17 43.04 5.96
C LYS A 159 -8.65 43.35 6.14
N SER A 160 -9.04 43.71 7.35
CA SER A 160 -10.36 44.24 7.63
C SER A 160 -10.61 45.50 6.78
N PRO A 161 -11.79 45.68 6.19
CA PRO A 161 -12.11 46.86 5.39
C PRO A 161 -12.04 48.11 6.27
N LYS A 162 -11.23 49.08 5.87
CA LYS A 162 -11.20 50.37 6.49
C LYS A 162 -12.58 51.00 6.33
N ASN A 163 -13.26 51.25 7.44
CA ASN A 163 -14.49 52.05 7.49
C ASN A 163 -14.23 53.40 6.84
N ALA A 164 -14.84 53.65 5.67
CA ALA A 164 -14.96 54.96 5.09
C ALA A 164 -15.94 55.77 5.99
N LYS A 165 -15.42 56.62 6.85
CA LYS A 165 -16.23 57.65 7.48
C LYS A 165 -16.51 58.71 6.44
N ASN A 166 -17.76 58.78 6.01
CA ASN A 166 -18.33 59.89 5.27
C ASN A 166 -18.39 61.13 6.18
N LYS A 167 -17.91 62.24 5.58
CA LYS A 167 -18.40 63.56 5.92
C LYS A 167 -19.52 63.92 4.94
#